data_63c7f5d93ef1b847fae54966224c1790
#
_entry.id   63c7f5d93ef1b847fae54966224c1790
#
_cell.length_a   1.000
_cell.length_b   1.000
_cell.length_c   1.000
_cell.angle_alpha   90.00
_cell.angle_beta   90.00
_cell.angle_gamma   90.00
#
_symmetry.space_group_name_H-M   'P 1'
#
loop_
_entity.id
_entity.type
_entity.pdbx_description
1 polymer ?
#
loop_
_entity_poly.entity_id
_entity_poly.type
_entity_poly.pdbx_seq_one_letter_code
_entity_poly.pdbx_strand_id
1 'polypeptide(L)'
;WLWPEAPLEARLAALFHDEGKPLTRRFDPEVGRFRFLGHAEVGAEIARASRFWLRFPKEVVERVAGLVRRHMDRLPEERKALRRFFLRRQDLLPDLVYLMAADRLATRGVEREAWEVLGRYEEVLKDPLPQRPLLSGEEVMALLGLQEGPEVGRALKALLEAQAEGRVGTKEEARAFLLYWRGGREAQ
;
A
#
# COMPACT_ATOMS: atom_id res chain seq x y z
N TRP A 1 -9.73 -17.90 10.21
CA TRP A 1 -11.17 -17.98 10.35
C TRP A 1 -11.91 -16.67 9.99
N LEU A 2 -11.26 -15.53 10.08
CA LEU A 2 -11.79 -14.28 9.49
C LEU A 2 -11.90 -14.36 7.95
N TRP A 3 -11.23 -15.34 7.37
CA TRP A 3 -11.00 -15.40 5.96
C TRP A 3 -10.73 -16.85 5.49
N PRO A 4 -11.75 -17.71 5.60
CA PRO A 4 -11.59 -19.15 5.33
C PRO A 4 -11.14 -19.44 3.89
N GLU A 5 -11.49 -18.58 2.94
CA GLU A 5 -11.16 -18.73 1.51
C GLU A 5 -9.97 -17.86 1.06
N ALA A 6 -9.11 -17.49 2.01
CA ALA A 6 -7.92 -16.69 1.71
C ALA A 6 -7.08 -17.31 0.58
N PRO A 7 -6.65 -16.52 -0.42
CA PRO A 7 -5.70 -16.96 -1.41
C PRO A 7 -4.41 -17.50 -0.78
N LEU A 8 -3.69 -18.32 -1.55
CA LEU A 8 -2.43 -18.91 -1.08
C LEU A 8 -1.45 -17.85 -0.58
N GLU A 9 -1.31 -16.77 -1.33
CA GLU A 9 -0.38 -15.67 -1.02
C GLU A 9 -0.67 -15.01 0.32
N ALA A 10 -1.94 -14.81 0.62
CA ALA A 10 -2.35 -14.24 1.89
C ALA A 10 -2.09 -15.18 3.08
N ARG A 11 -2.33 -16.49 2.90
CA ARG A 11 -2.02 -17.52 3.90
C ARG A 11 -0.51 -17.61 4.16
N LEU A 12 0.29 -17.59 3.09
CA LEU A 12 1.74 -17.55 3.20
C LEU A 12 2.22 -16.25 3.86
N ALA A 13 1.63 -15.11 3.53
CA ALA A 13 1.96 -13.85 4.18
C ALA A 13 1.62 -13.88 5.67
N ALA A 14 0.50 -14.48 6.07
CA ALA A 14 0.16 -14.68 7.48
C ALA A 14 1.15 -15.61 8.20
N LEU A 15 1.75 -16.57 7.50
CA LEU A 15 2.81 -17.42 8.06
C LEU A 15 4.12 -16.64 8.23
N PHE A 16 4.49 -15.84 7.24
CA PHE A 16 5.80 -15.17 7.21
C PHE A 16 5.83 -13.78 7.85
N HIS A 17 4.69 -13.15 8.21
CA HIS A 17 4.66 -11.73 8.59
C HIS A 17 5.57 -11.39 9.77
N ASP A 18 5.74 -12.30 10.71
CA ASP A 18 6.50 -12.11 11.93
C ASP A 18 7.88 -12.82 11.96
N GLU A 19 8.26 -13.56 10.92
CA GLU A 19 9.50 -14.31 10.83
C GLU A 19 10.77 -13.42 10.93
N GLY A 20 10.64 -12.12 10.69
CA GLY A 20 11.74 -11.18 10.92
C GLY A 20 11.99 -10.80 12.38
N LYS A 21 11.07 -11.10 13.30
CA LYS A 21 11.19 -10.71 14.72
C LYS A 21 12.41 -11.29 15.43
N PRO A 22 12.78 -12.57 15.28
CA PRO A 22 13.97 -13.11 15.92
C PRO A 22 15.25 -12.37 15.56
N LEU A 23 15.39 -11.95 14.30
CA LEU A 23 16.58 -11.27 13.78
C LEU A 23 16.63 -9.78 14.12
N THR A 24 15.49 -9.17 14.45
CA THR A 24 15.39 -7.74 14.75
C THR A 24 15.14 -7.44 16.22
N ARG A 25 15.13 -8.47 17.06
CA ARG A 25 14.89 -8.35 18.50
C ARG A 25 15.98 -7.54 19.18
N ARG A 26 15.60 -6.40 19.78
CA ARG A 26 16.49 -5.56 20.60
C ARG A 26 15.77 -5.12 21.87
N PHE A 27 16.47 -5.15 22.99
CA PHE A 27 15.95 -4.58 24.24
C PHE A 27 16.05 -3.05 24.17
N ASP A 28 14.95 -2.39 24.47
CA ASP A 28 14.88 -0.92 24.54
C ASP A 28 14.79 -0.54 26.03
N PRO A 29 15.88 0.02 26.62
CA PRO A 29 15.91 0.34 28.04
C PRO A 29 15.02 1.53 28.40
N GLU A 30 14.71 2.41 27.45
CA GLU A 30 13.84 3.57 27.69
C GLU A 30 12.37 3.17 27.92
N VAL A 31 11.93 2.11 27.24
CA VAL A 31 10.56 1.55 27.38
C VAL A 31 10.51 0.25 28.18
N GLY A 32 11.65 -0.29 28.62
CA GLY A 32 11.75 -1.50 29.46
C GLY A 32 11.27 -2.80 28.78
N ARG A 33 11.29 -2.87 27.43
CA ARG A 33 10.80 -4.04 26.69
C ARG A 33 11.59 -4.30 25.42
N PHE A 34 11.44 -5.51 24.87
CA PHE A 34 11.96 -5.84 23.54
C PHE A 34 11.16 -5.14 22.43
N ARG A 35 11.88 -4.66 21.43
CA ARG A 35 11.35 -4.11 20.19
C ARG A 35 11.86 -4.90 19.00
N PHE A 36 11.10 -4.84 17.89
CA PHE A 36 11.35 -5.60 16.66
C PHE A 36 11.34 -4.68 15.45
N LEU A 37 12.07 -3.57 15.53
CA LEU A 37 12.08 -2.55 14.47
C LEU A 37 12.65 -3.14 13.18
N GLY A 38 11.95 -2.92 12.07
CA GLY A 38 12.36 -3.44 10.76
C GLY A 38 12.03 -4.91 10.51
N HIS A 39 11.28 -5.59 11.40
CA HIS A 39 10.97 -7.01 11.21
C HIS A 39 10.14 -7.27 9.94
N ALA A 40 9.31 -6.32 9.49
CA ALA A 40 8.52 -6.48 8.28
C ALA A 40 9.40 -6.51 7.02
N GLU A 41 10.43 -5.67 6.95
CA GLU A 41 11.42 -5.68 5.89
C GLU A 41 12.23 -6.96 5.87
N VAL A 42 12.76 -7.36 7.04
CA VAL A 42 13.51 -8.62 7.18
C VAL A 42 12.64 -9.83 6.87
N GLY A 43 11.40 -9.86 7.34
CA GLY A 43 10.42 -10.89 7.03
C GLY A 43 10.12 -11.01 5.53
N ALA A 44 10.04 -9.88 4.83
CA ALA A 44 9.87 -9.88 3.37
C ALA A 44 11.07 -10.50 2.64
N GLU A 45 12.30 -10.25 3.10
CA GLU A 45 13.50 -10.90 2.53
C GLU A 45 13.55 -12.41 2.86
N ILE A 46 13.12 -12.81 4.06
CA ILE A 46 12.98 -14.24 4.41
C ILE A 46 11.95 -14.90 3.48
N ALA A 47 10.79 -14.25 3.23
CA ALA A 47 9.79 -14.75 2.30
C ALA A 47 10.35 -14.89 0.87
N ARG A 48 11.19 -13.97 0.41
CA ARG A 48 11.89 -14.10 -0.89
C ARG A 48 12.88 -15.26 -0.90
N ALA A 49 13.65 -15.41 0.16
CA ALA A 49 14.61 -16.51 0.28
C ALA A 49 13.92 -17.87 0.30
N SER A 50 12.69 -17.97 0.82
CA SER A 50 11.90 -19.22 0.84
C SER A 50 11.64 -19.80 -0.54
N ARG A 51 11.71 -18.99 -1.62
CA ARG A 51 11.60 -19.46 -2.99
C ARG A 51 12.54 -20.62 -3.31
N PHE A 52 13.76 -20.59 -2.79
CA PHE A 52 14.75 -21.62 -3.03
C PHE A 52 14.37 -22.97 -2.42
N TRP A 53 13.62 -22.95 -1.32
CA TRP A 53 13.22 -24.14 -0.57
C TRP A 53 11.83 -24.63 -0.97
N LEU A 54 10.87 -23.70 -1.16
CA LEU A 54 9.46 -24.01 -1.39
C LEU A 54 9.09 -24.07 -2.88
N ARG A 55 9.98 -23.61 -3.76
CA ARG A 55 9.82 -23.61 -5.23
C ARG A 55 8.53 -22.94 -5.74
N PHE A 56 8.01 -21.96 -5.01
CA PHE A 56 6.88 -21.16 -5.48
C PHE A 56 7.26 -20.29 -6.70
N PRO A 57 6.31 -19.99 -7.60
CA PRO A 57 6.49 -19.03 -8.67
C PRO A 57 6.96 -17.67 -8.15
N LYS A 58 7.75 -16.95 -8.95
CA LYS A 58 8.28 -15.65 -8.56
C LYS A 58 7.18 -14.66 -8.18
N GLU A 59 6.09 -14.65 -8.93
CA GLU A 59 4.94 -13.75 -8.73
C GLU A 59 4.29 -13.97 -7.36
N VAL A 60 4.12 -15.23 -6.96
CA VAL A 60 3.60 -15.60 -5.63
C VAL A 60 4.52 -15.08 -4.53
N VAL A 61 5.82 -15.31 -4.68
CA VAL A 61 6.83 -14.90 -3.68
C VAL A 61 6.90 -13.38 -3.55
N GLU A 62 6.90 -12.64 -4.65
CA GLU A 62 6.94 -11.17 -4.62
C GLU A 62 5.66 -10.58 -4.00
N ARG A 63 4.49 -11.18 -4.29
CA ARG A 63 3.22 -10.77 -3.67
C ARG A 63 3.24 -11.03 -2.16
N VAL A 64 3.69 -12.21 -1.71
CA VAL A 64 3.86 -12.56 -0.30
C VAL A 64 4.81 -11.58 0.39
N ALA A 65 5.98 -11.33 -0.19
CA ALA A 65 6.95 -10.38 0.36
C ALA A 65 6.38 -8.95 0.44
N GLY A 66 5.60 -8.54 -0.56
CA GLY A 66 4.88 -7.27 -0.55
C GLY A 66 3.89 -7.15 0.61
N LEU A 67 3.08 -8.19 0.83
CA LEU A 67 2.12 -8.27 1.93
C LEU A 67 2.84 -8.24 3.30
N VAL A 68 3.88 -9.06 3.47
CA VAL A 68 4.70 -9.11 4.70
C VAL A 68 5.31 -7.74 4.99
N ARG A 69 5.89 -7.06 4.00
CA ARG A 69 6.49 -5.74 4.16
C ARG A 69 5.49 -4.69 4.63
N ARG A 70 4.21 -4.82 4.25
CA ARG A 70 3.16 -3.81 4.47
C ARG A 70 2.22 -4.13 5.62
N HIS A 71 2.30 -5.30 6.25
CA HIS A 71 1.35 -5.69 7.30
C HIS A 71 1.30 -4.73 8.49
N MET A 72 2.42 -4.04 8.77
CA MET A 72 2.53 -3.03 9.84
C MET A 72 2.12 -1.62 9.42
N ASP A 73 1.72 -1.41 8.17
CA ASP A 73 1.26 -0.10 7.69
C ASP A 73 0.04 0.36 8.51
N ARG A 74 -0.02 1.66 8.80
CA ARG A 74 -1.16 2.24 9.53
C ARG A 74 -2.14 2.85 8.55
N LEU A 75 -3.41 2.58 8.75
CA LEU A 75 -4.47 3.23 7.97
C LEU A 75 -4.57 4.70 8.39
N PRO A 76 -4.49 5.65 7.45
CA PRO A 76 -4.72 7.06 7.73
C PRO A 76 -6.16 7.31 8.22
N GLU A 77 -6.36 8.25 9.13
CA GLU A 77 -7.70 8.58 9.63
C GLU A 77 -8.51 9.40 8.62
N GLU A 78 -7.85 10.35 7.96
CA GLU A 78 -8.50 11.19 6.96
C GLU A 78 -8.88 10.41 5.70
N ARG A 79 -10.12 10.60 5.20
CA ARG A 79 -10.67 9.86 4.05
C ARG A 79 -9.81 10.01 2.79
N LYS A 80 -9.33 11.23 2.47
CA LYS A 80 -8.49 11.47 1.28
C LYS A 80 -7.16 10.72 1.37
N ALA A 81 -6.51 10.79 2.53
CA ALA A 81 -5.28 10.05 2.78
C ALA A 81 -5.49 8.54 2.76
N LEU A 82 -6.64 8.05 3.25
CA LEU A 82 -7.02 6.64 3.21
C LEU A 82 -7.21 6.15 1.76
N ARG A 83 -7.90 6.92 0.91
CA ARG A 83 -8.07 6.59 -0.51
C ARG A 83 -6.73 6.52 -1.24
N ARG A 84 -5.84 7.49 -0.98
CA ARG A 84 -4.46 7.47 -1.51
C ARG A 84 -3.65 6.30 -0.98
N PHE A 85 -3.82 5.92 0.29
CA PHE A 85 -3.19 4.75 0.88
C PHE A 85 -3.55 3.48 0.13
N PHE A 86 -4.84 3.23 -0.14
CA PHE A 86 -5.30 2.07 -0.88
C PHE A 86 -4.94 2.13 -2.36
N LEU A 87 -4.98 3.31 -2.98
CA LEU A 87 -4.53 3.48 -4.37
C LEU A 87 -3.08 3.01 -4.56
N ARG A 88 -2.19 3.39 -3.66
CA ARG A 88 -0.77 3.02 -3.72
C ARG A 88 -0.48 1.55 -3.46
N ARG A 89 -1.49 0.78 -3.04
CA ARG A 89 -1.40 -0.65 -2.66
C ARG A 89 -2.40 -1.51 -3.39
N GLN A 90 -2.95 -1.02 -4.50
CA GLN A 90 -3.98 -1.73 -5.26
C GLN A 90 -3.57 -3.15 -5.64
N ASP A 91 -2.29 -3.34 -5.95
CA ASP A 91 -1.71 -4.64 -6.30
C ASP A 91 -1.73 -5.67 -5.17
N LEU A 92 -1.83 -5.22 -3.92
CA LEU A 92 -1.87 -6.08 -2.73
C LEU A 92 -3.30 -6.25 -2.15
N LEU A 93 -4.28 -5.53 -2.70
CA LEU A 93 -5.66 -5.60 -2.20
C LEU A 93 -6.42 -6.79 -2.81
N PRO A 94 -7.40 -7.34 -2.10
CA PRO A 94 -7.81 -7.05 -0.71
C PRO A 94 -6.94 -7.71 0.36
N ASP A 95 -5.98 -8.56 -0.02
CA ASP A 95 -5.23 -9.46 0.85
C ASP A 95 -4.53 -8.73 2.00
N LEU A 96 -3.96 -7.54 1.72
CA LEU A 96 -3.30 -6.72 2.73
C LEU A 96 -4.26 -6.32 3.85
N VAL A 97 -5.48 -5.94 3.51
CA VAL A 97 -6.49 -5.51 4.50
C VAL A 97 -6.88 -6.65 5.42
N TYR A 98 -7.09 -7.83 4.86
CA TYR A 98 -7.40 -9.03 5.63
C TYR A 98 -6.23 -9.47 6.51
N LEU A 99 -5.00 -9.40 6.01
CA LEU A 99 -3.80 -9.69 6.81
C LEU A 99 -3.68 -8.74 7.99
N MET A 100 -3.86 -7.42 7.76
CA MET A 100 -3.83 -6.41 8.82
C MET A 100 -4.94 -6.61 9.87
N ALA A 101 -6.14 -6.99 9.44
CA ALA A 101 -7.25 -7.29 10.35
C ALA A 101 -6.98 -8.55 11.18
N ALA A 102 -6.48 -9.61 10.54
CA ALA A 102 -6.13 -10.86 11.19
C ALA A 102 -5.01 -10.70 12.23
N ASP A 103 -3.96 -9.93 11.90
CA ASP A 103 -2.85 -9.64 12.82
C ASP A 103 -3.35 -8.87 14.06
N ARG A 104 -4.18 -7.84 13.89
CA ARG A 104 -4.77 -7.10 15.01
C ARG A 104 -5.59 -7.99 15.93
N LEU A 105 -6.41 -8.87 15.35
CA LEU A 105 -7.20 -9.81 16.12
C LEU A 105 -6.31 -10.79 16.91
N ALA A 106 -5.30 -11.35 16.25
CA ALA A 106 -4.38 -12.31 16.88
C ALA A 106 -3.54 -11.68 18.00
N THR A 107 -3.09 -10.42 17.80
CA THR A 107 -2.19 -9.72 18.72
C THR A 107 -2.92 -9.13 19.92
N ARG A 108 -4.13 -8.59 19.72
CA ARG A 108 -4.88 -7.84 20.74
C ARG A 108 -6.13 -8.54 21.24
N GLY A 109 -6.62 -9.56 20.53
CA GLY A 109 -7.86 -10.26 20.86
C GLY A 109 -9.11 -9.38 20.74
N VAL A 110 -9.00 -8.17 20.13
CA VAL A 110 -10.10 -7.21 20.05
C VAL A 110 -10.71 -7.25 18.65
N GLU A 111 -11.81 -7.97 18.51
CA GLU A 111 -12.54 -8.08 17.23
C GLU A 111 -12.90 -6.73 16.63
N ARG A 112 -13.26 -5.75 17.45
CA ARG A 112 -13.62 -4.40 17.00
C ARG A 112 -12.54 -3.76 16.14
N GLU A 113 -11.25 -3.89 16.50
CA GLU A 113 -10.15 -3.31 15.73
C GLU A 113 -9.96 -3.99 14.36
N ALA A 114 -10.22 -5.29 14.29
CA ALA A 114 -10.20 -6.02 13.02
C ALA A 114 -11.35 -5.57 12.11
N TRP A 115 -12.57 -5.48 12.65
CA TRP A 115 -13.74 -4.99 11.90
C TRP A 115 -13.61 -3.54 11.49
N GLU A 116 -12.95 -2.69 12.27
CA GLU A 116 -12.66 -1.31 11.89
C GLU A 116 -11.79 -1.24 10.62
N VAL A 117 -10.74 -2.07 10.53
CA VAL A 117 -9.89 -2.14 9.33
C VAL A 117 -10.71 -2.53 8.09
N LEU A 118 -11.53 -3.57 8.22
CA LEU A 118 -12.38 -4.06 7.12
C LEU A 118 -13.41 -3.00 6.71
N GLY A 119 -14.10 -2.40 7.67
CA GLY A 119 -15.14 -1.39 7.42
C GLY A 119 -14.58 -0.14 6.73
N ARG A 120 -13.37 0.28 7.07
CA ARG A 120 -12.70 1.40 6.39
C ARG A 120 -12.34 1.09 4.95
N TYR A 121 -12.00 -0.15 4.65
CA TYR A 121 -11.79 -0.59 3.27
C TYR A 121 -13.10 -0.63 2.49
N GLU A 122 -14.15 -1.22 3.07
CA GLU A 122 -15.49 -1.25 2.47
C GLU A 122 -16.03 0.16 2.18
N GLU A 123 -15.76 1.13 3.05
CA GLU A 123 -16.11 2.53 2.81
C GLU A 123 -15.46 3.08 1.55
N VAL A 124 -14.19 2.76 1.33
CA VAL A 124 -13.48 3.19 0.11
C VAL A 124 -14.03 2.49 -1.14
N LEU A 125 -14.48 1.24 -1.03
CA LEU A 125 -15.06 0.50 -2.15
C LEU A 125 -16.42 1.07 -2.64
N LYS A 126 -17.14 1.81 -1.79
CA LYS A 126 -18.40 2.48 -2.19
C LYS A 126 -18.20 3.54 -3.27
N ASP A 127 -16.99 4.08 -3.37
CA ASP A 127 -16.57 5.03 -4.38
C ASP A 127 -15.26 4.51 -5.01
N PRO A 128 -15.32 3.75 -6.11
CA PRO A 128 -14.17 3.03 -6.64
C PRO A 128 -12.97 3.91 -6.89
N LEU A 129 -11.78 3.36 -6.60
CA LEU A 129 -10.52 4.04 -6.87
C LEU A 129 -10.28 4.15 -8.38
N PRO A 130 -9.71 5.27 -8.85
CA PRO A 130 -9.41 5.44 -10.27
C PRO A 130 -8.36 4.40 -10.71
N GLN A 131 -8.62 3.78 -11.85
CA GLN A 131 -7.73 2.77 -12.43
C GLN A 131 -6.70 3.40 -13.38
N ARG A 132 -7.00 4.57 -13.93
CA ARG A 132 -6.15 5.29 -14.90
C ARG A 132 -6.24 6.79 -14.68
N PRO A 133 -5.15 7.53 -14.99
CA PRO A 133 -5.21 8.99 -15.03
C PRO A 133 -6.18 9.48 -16.12
N LEU A 134 -6.82 10.63 -15.87
CA LEU A 134 -7.71 11.29 -16.83
C LEU A 134 -6.99 11.81 -18.08
N LEU A 135 -5.68 12.04 -17.99
CA LEU A 135 -4.85 12.45 -19.13
C LEU A 135 -3.84 11.34 -19.45
N SER A 136 -3.58 11.14 -20.74
CA SER A 136 -2.54 10.24 -21.21
C SER A 136 -1.12 10.83 -21.00
N GLY A 137 -0.08 10.00 -21.15
CA GLY A 137 1.30 10.50 -21.14
C GLY A 137 1.56 11.55 -22.22
N GLU A 138 1.00 11.36 -23.42
CA GLU A 138 1.10 12.31 -24.53
C GLU A 138 0.42 13.64 -24.21
N GLU A 139 -0.79 13.59 -23.65
CA GLU A 139 -1.51 14.81 -23.21
C GLU A 139 -0.73 15.56 -22.11
N VAL A 140 -0.08 14.83 -21.19
CA VAL A 140 0.78 15.42 -20.14
C VAL A 140 2.03 16.04 -20.73
N MET A 141 2.72 15.36 -21.65
CA MET A 141 3.90 15.88 -22.34
C MET A 141 3.57 17.16 -23.10
N ALA A 142 2.48 17.17 -23.88
CA ALA A 142 2.03 18.34 -24.60
C ALA A 142 1.67 19.50 -23.67
N LEU A 143 0.94 19.23 -22.60
CA LEU A 143 0.48 20.25 -21.64
C LEU A 143 1.64 20.91 -20.88
N LEU A 144 2.61 20.09 -20.45
CA LEU A 144 3.71 20.55 -19.60
C LEU A 144 5.02 20.83 -20.37
N GLY A 145 5.04 20.63 -21.69
CA GLY A 145 6.25 20.78 -22.50
C GLY A 145 7.37 19.82 -22.06
N LEU A 146 7.01 18.59 -21.67
CA LEU A 146 7.95 17.56 -21.22
C LEU A 146 8.28 16.62 -22.38
N GLN A 147 9.49 16.06 -22.35
CA GLN A 147 9.85 14.90 -23.15
C GLN A 147 9.52 13.60 -22.40
N GLU A 148 9.49 12.48 -23.12
CA GLU A 148 9.31 11.16 -22.52
C GLU A 148 10.36 10.90 -21.42
N GLY A 149 9.89 10.50 -20.23
CA GLY A 149 10.79 10.25 -19.12
C GLY A 149 10.12 10.16 -17.76
N PRO A 150 10.92 10.03 -16.69
CA PRO A 150 10.42 9.83 -15.34
C PRO A 150 9.50 10.95 -14.83
N GLU A 151 9.62 12.16 -15.37
CA GLU A 151 8.82 13.31 -14.96
C GLU A 151 7.36 13.18 -15.39
N VAL A 152 7.12 12.66 -16.59
CA VAL A 152 5.78 12.32 -17.07
C VAL A 152 5.14 11.28 -16.14
N GLY A 153 5.90 10.25 -15.74
CA GLY A 153 5.44 9.24 -14.77
C GLY A 153 5.07 9.84 -13.40
N ARG A 154 5.88 10.79 -12.91
CA ARG A 154 5.57 11.51 -11.66
C ARG A 154 4.31 12.36 -11.77
N ALA A 155 4.12 13.06 -12.88
CA ALA A 155 2.93 13.87 -13.13
C ALA A 155 1.66 13.00 -13.21
N LEU A 156 1.71 11.88 -13.95
CA LEU A 156 0.60 10.92 -14.04
C LEU A 156 0.24 10.32 -12.68
N LYS A 157 1.25 9.96 -11.88
CA LYS A 157 1.03 9.45 -10.52
C LYS A 157 0.39 10.51 -9.62
N ALA A 158 0.88 11.75 -9.65
CA ALA A 158 0.30 12.85 -8.88
C ALA A 158 -1.16 13.11 -9.28
N LEU A 159 -1.46 13.07 -10.57
CA LEU A 159 -2.81 13.21 -11.10
C LEU A 159 -3.72 12.07 -10.60
N LEU A 160 -3.27 10.83 -10.67
CA LEU A 160 -4.04 9.67 -10.22
C LEU A 160 -4.33 9.75 -8.71
N GLU A 161 -3.37 10.20 -7.90
CA GLU A 161 -3.57 10.44 -6.47
C GLU A 161 -4.60 11.56 -6.22
N ALA A 162 -4.53 12.65 -6.98
CA ALA A 162 -5.51 13.75 -6.88
C ALA A 162 -6.92 13.30 -7.25
N GLN A 163 -7.06 12.43 -8.25
CA GLN A 163 -8.34 11.81 -8.60
C GLN A 163 -8.86 10.92 -7.46
N ALA A 164 -8.00 10.07 -6.89
CA ALA A 164 -8.38 9.22 -5.76
C ALA A 164 -8.86 10.03 -4.55
N GLU A 165 -8.25 11.19 -4.30
CA GLU A 165 -8.63 12.10 -3.23
C GLU A 165 -9.90 12.92 -3.54
N GLY A 166 -10.46 12.81 -4.75
CA GLY A 166 -11.63 13.58 -5.20
C GLY A 166 -11.33 15.07 -5.46
N ARG A 167 -10.05 15.43 -5.66
CA ARG A 167 -9.65 16.82 -6.03
C ARG A 167 -9.77 17.11 -7.52
N VAL A 168 -9.81 16.05 -8.31
CA VAL A 168 -9.85 16.10 -9.77
C VAL A 168 -10.84 15.06 -10.27
N GLY A 169 -11.86 15.47 -11.00
CA GLY A 169 -12.91 14.61 -11.55
C GLY A 169 -13.10 14.75 -13.06
N THR A 170 -12.55 15.82 -13.68
CA THR A 170 -12.68 16.10 -15.12
C THR A 170 -11.32 16.30 -15.78
N LYS A 171 -11.28 16.22 -17.11
CA LYS A 171 -10.04 16.51 -17.86
C LYS A 171 -9.59 17.97 -17.73
N GLU A 172 -10.50 18.88 -17.60
CA GLU A 172 -10.25 20.31 -17.41
C GLU A 172 -9.57 20.55 -16.05
N GLU A 173 -10.12 19.96 -15.00
CA GLU A 173 -9.53 20.00 -13.66
C GLU A 173 -8.15 19.33 -13.62
N ALA A 174 -7.97 18.22 -14.38
CA ALA A 174 -6.69 17.54 -14.49
C ALA A 174 -5.61 18.43 -15.13
N ARG A 175 -5.96 19.17 -16.17
CA ARG A 175 -5.05 20.14 -16.82
C ARG A 175 -4.67 21.27 -15.85
N ALA A 176 -5.64 21.88 -15.19
CA ALA A 176 -5.41 22.94 -14.21
C ALA A 176 -4.54 22.44 -13.04
N PHE A 177 -4.82 21.24 -12.52
CA PHE A 177 -4.04 20.61 -11.46
C PHE A 177 -2.58 20.41 -11.87
N LEU A 178 -2.30 19.90 -13.06
CA LEU A 178 -0.92 19.63 -13.51
C LEU A 178 -0.13 20.90 -13.76
N LEU A 179 -0.74 21.95 -14.28
CA LEU A 179 -0.08 23.25 -14.43
C LEU A 179 0.32 23.84 -13.07
N TYR A 180 -0.58 23.77 -12.07
CA TYR A 180 -0.27 24.20 -10.70
C TYR A 180 0.82 23.33 -10.06
N TRP A 181 0.72 22.01 -10.21
CA TRP A 181 1.69 21.04 -9.66
C TRP A 181 3.12 21.29 -10.18
N ARG A 182 3.25 21.66 -11.47
CA ARG A 182 4.55 22.04 -12.05
C ARG A 182 5.07 23.34 -11.45
N GLY A 183 4.27 24.39 -11.42
CA GLY A 183 4.66 25.70 -10.89
C GLY A 183 5.11 25.64 -9.41
N GLY A 184 4.47 24.82 -8.59
CA GLY A 184 4.87 24.61 -7.19
C GLY A 184 6.19 23.85 -7.01
N ARG A 185 6.72 23.20 -8.04
CA ARG A 185 8.02 22.50 -8.03
C ARG A 185 9.18 23.36 -8.55
N GLU A 186 8.88 24.30 -9.44
CA GLU A 186 9.86 25.26 -9.96
C GLU A 186 10.17 26.36 -8.92
N ALA A 187 9.33 26.50 -7.87
CA ALA A 187 9.49 27.47 -6.79
C ALA A 187 10.22 26.93 -5.54
N GLN A 188 10.68 25.67 -5.56
CA GLN A 188 11.50 25.04 -4.51
C GLN A 188 12.90 24.71 -5.04
#